data_019d18ad6dc7dab5a0edf8f4b8c54133
#
_entry.id   019d18ad6dc7dab5a0edf8f4b8c54133
#
_cell.length_a   1.000
_cell.length_b   1.000
_cell.length_c   1.000
_cell.angle_alpha   90.00
_cell.angle_beta   90.00
_cell.angle_gamma   90.00
#
_symmetry.space_group_name_H-M   'P 1'
#
loop_
_entity.id
_entity.type
_entity.pdbx_description
1 polymer ?
#
loop_
_entity_poly.entity_id
_entity_poly.type
_entity_poly.pdbx_seq_one_letter_code
_entity_poly.pdbx_strand_id
1 'polypeptide(L)' 'MKRLLLLGGIGEALALARRLGPAHLYSLAGLGKVPGDLACRVRVGGYGGAEGLAAFIDEQGFDL' A
#
# COMPACT_ATOMS: atom_id res chain seq x y z
N MET A 1 4.91 -9.05 -14.51
CA MET A 1 5.47 -8.38 -13.33
C MET A 1 4.50 -8.48 -12.17
N LYS A 2 5.01 -8.73 -10.99
CA LYS A 2 4.19 -8.79 -9.79
C LYS A 2 3.86 -7.39 -9.29
N ARG A 3 2.62 -7.21 -8.87
CA ARG A 3 2.16 -5.97 -8.26
C ARG A 3 1.91 -6.25 -6.78
N LEU A 4 2.63 -5.54 -5.93
CA LEU A 4 2.56 -5.74 -4.50
C LEU A 4 1.73 -4.66 -3.82
N LEU A 5 0.95 -5.07 -2.84
CA LEU A 5 0.27 -4.17 -1.93
C LEU A 5 0.97 -4.25 -0.58
N LEU A 6 1.57 -3.16 -0.15
CA LEU A 6 2.26 -3.08 1.12
C LEU A 6 1.39 -2.32 2.12
N LEU A 7 1.01 -2.99 3.20
CA LEU A 7 0.24 -2.35 4.27
C LEU A 7 1.20 -1.68 5.23
N GLY A 8 1.13 -0.37 5.31
CA GLY A 8 2.02 0.43 6.12
C GLY A 8 1.47 0.75 7.49
N GLY A 9 2.27 1.47 8.25
CA GLY A 9 1.93 1.90 9.60
C GLY A 9 3.12 1.87 10.54
N ILE A 10 4.20 1.24 10.15
CA ILE A 10 5.44 1.18 10.94
C ILE A 10 6.63 1.57 10.07
N GLY A 11 7.75 1.94 10.73
CA GLY A 11 8.93 2.40 10.01
C GLY A 11 9.55 1.37 9.08
N GLU A 12 9.46 0.10 9.42
CA GLU A 12 9.96 -0.99 8.57
C GLU A 12 9.21 -1.05 7.24
N ALA A 13 7.90 -0.85 7.29
CA ALA A 13 7.09 -0.83 6.07
C ALA A 13 7.48 0.35 5.17
N LEU A 14 7.77 1.50 5.76
CA LEU A 14 8.22 2.65 4.98
C LEU A 14 9.57 2.39 4.32
N ALA A 15 10.49 1.78 5.04
CA ALA A 15 11.81 1.43 4.48
C ALA A 15 11.65 0.49 3.28
N LEU A 16 10.72 -0.45 3.37
CA LEU A 16 10.42 -1.37 2.29
C LEU A 16 9.77 -0.64 1.11
N ALA A 17 8.85 0.28 1.40
CA ALA A 17 8.15 1.05 0.38
C ALA A 17 9.11 1.88 -0.47
N ARG A 18 10.18 2.37 0.12
CA ARG A 18 11.19 3.15 -0.60
C ARG A 18 11.93 2.34 -1.65
N ARG A 19 11.87 1.03 -1.55
CA ARG A 19 12.50 0.11 -2.51
C ARG A 19 11.55 -0.36 -3.60
N LEU A 20 10.28 0.02 -3.52
CA LEU A 20 9.28 -0.41 -4.48
C LEU A 20 9.16 0.57 -5.64
N GLY A 21 8.95 0.02 -6.83
CA GLY A 21 8.74 0.82 -8.03
C GLY A 21 7.28 1.26 -8.19
N PRO A 22 6.97 1.99 -9.29
CA PRO A 22 5.63 2.58 -9.47
C PRO A 22 4.50 1.59 -9.74
N ALA A 23 4.82 0.33 -9.98
CA ALA A 23 3.79 -0.71 -10.18
C ALA A 23 3.16 -1.15 -8.86
N HIS A 24 3.78 -0.81 -7.73
CA HIS A 24 3.35 -1.25 -6.41
C HIS A 24 2.56 -0.17 -5.70
N LEU A 25 1.83 -0.57 -4.66
CA LEU A 25 1.01 0.34 -3.88
C LEU A 25 1.35 0.23 -2.39
N TYR A 26 1.64 1.36 -1.77
CA TYR A 26 1.86 1.47 -0.34
C TYR A 26 0.60 2.04 0.30
N SER A 27 -0.03 1.28 1.18
CA SER A 27 -1.30 1.64 1.78
C SER A 27 -1.15 2.02 3.24
N LEU A 28 -1.70 3.17 3.60
CA LEU A 28 -1.67 3.71 4.96
C LEU A 28 -3.09 3.82 5.50
N ALA A 29 -3.23 3.63 6.81
CA ALA A 29 -4.55 3.61 7.46
C ALA A 29 -5.21 4.99 7.61
N GLY A 30 -4.55 6.05 7.20
CA GLY A 30 -5.14 7.39 7.23
C GLY A 30 -4.66 8.26 8.36
N LEU A 31 -3.76 7.75 9.20
CA LEU A 31 -3.18 8.52 10.29
C LEU A 31 -1.72 8.80 9.98
N GLY A 32 -1.35 10.07 9.99
CA GLY A 32 0.02 10.47 9.79
C GLY A 32 0.31 11.06 8.42
N LYS A 33 1.56 11.34 8.19
CA LYS A 33 2.02 12.01 6.98
C LYS A 33 2.29 11.02 5.86
N VAL A 34 1.90 11.39 4.65
CA VAL A 34 2.21 10.63 3.47
C VAL A 34 3.63 10.96 3.05
N PRO A 35 4.52 9.95 2.91
CA PRO A 35 5.87 10.22 2.40
C PRO A 35 5.80 10.75 0.96
N GLY A 36 6.55 11.81 0.68
CA GLY A 36 6.53 12.44 -0.63
C GLY A 36 7.63 11.97 -1.58
N ASP A 37 8.49 11.08 -1.11
CA ASP A 37 9.68 10.66 -1.85
C ASP A 37 9.60 9.24 -2.40
N LEU A 38 8.40 8.65 -2.42
CA LEU A 38 8.22 7.27 -2.86
C LEU A 38 7.94 7.21 -4.36
N ALA A 39 8.55 6.25 -5.03
CA ALA A 39 8.26 5.96 -6.43
C ALA A 39 6.97 5.17 -6.57
N CYS A 40 6.62 4.35 -5.58
CA CYS A 40 5.39 3.58 -5.61
C CYS A 40 4.18 4.48 -5.36
N ARG A 41 3.00 3.99 -5.73
CA ARG A 41 1.76 4.71 -5.46
C ARG A 41 1.43 4.61 -3.97
N VAL A 42 0.74 5.61 -3.45
CA VAL A 42 0.37 5.65 -2.05
C VAL A 42 -1.15 5.81 -1.95
N ARG A 43 -1.77 4.99 -1.09
CA ARG A 43 -3.19 5.10 -0.78
C ARG A 43 -3.33 5.36 0.72
N VAL A 44 -4.15 6.33 1.08
CA VAL A 44 -4.43 6.68 2.47
C VAL A 44 -5.90 6.42 2.75
N GLY A 45 -6.18 5.71 3.85
CA GLY A 45 -7.54 5.42 4.25
C GLY A 45 -7.75 3.95 4.59
N GLY A 46 -8.83 3.66 5.34
CA GLY A 46 -9.19 2.30 5.67
C GLY A 46 -9.90 1.59 4.52
N TYR A 47 -10.15 0.30 4.71
CA TYR A 47 -10.83 -0.53 3.70
C TYR A 47 -12.21 -1.00 4.13
N GLY A 48 -12.65 -0.66 5.33
CA GLY A 48 -13.92 -1.17 5.85
C GLY A 48 -13.81 -2.59 6.38
N GLY A 49 -12.65 -2.93 6.95
CA GLY A 49 -12.42 -4.26 7.50
C GLY A 49 -11.81 -5.24 6.49
N ALA A 50 -11.74 -6.50 6.89
CA ALA A 50 -11.09 -7.54 6.08
C ALA A 50 -11.79 -7.76 4.74
N GLU A 51 -13.12 -7.67 4.73
CA GLU A 51 -13.89 -7.85 3.50
C GLU A 51 -13.59 -6.75 2.48
N GLY A 52 -13.49 -5.51 2.95
CA GLY A 52 -13.16 -4.39 2.09
C GLY A 52 -11.76 -4.50 1.53
N LEU A 53 -10.80 -4.96 2.34
CA LEU A 53 -9.43 -5.17 1.91
C LEU A 53 -9.37 -6.28 0.85
N ALA A 54 -10.06 -7.38 1.08
CA ALA A 54 -10.08 -8.49 0.13
C ALA A 54 -10.67 -8.07 -1.21
N ALA A 55 -11.76 -7.30 -1.18
CA ALA A 55 -12.37 -6.79 -2.40
C ALA A 55 -11.42 -5.85 -3.15
N PHE A 56 -10.70 -5.01 -2.43
CA PHE A 56 -9.73 -4.10 -3.03
C PHE A 56 -8.60 -4.86 -3.72
N ILE A 57 -8.06 -5.88 -3.06
CA ILE A 57 -6.99 -6.70 -3.61
C ILE A 57 -7.45 -7.39 -4.90
N ASP A 58 -8.64 -7.95 -4.86
CA ASP A 58 -9.22 -8.65 -6.01
C ASP A 58 -9.46 -7.70 -7.18
N GLU A 59 -10.04 -6.55 -6.89
CA GLU A 59 -10.39 -5.54 -7.90
C GLU A 59 -9.14 -4.96 -8.56
N GLN A 60 -8.08 -4.72 -7.79
CA GLN A 60 -6.85 -4.11 -8.30
C GLN A 60 -5.89 -5.11 -8.92
N GLY A 61 -6.07 -6.40 -8.67
CA GLY A 61 -5.25 -7.43 -9.27
C GLY A 61 -3.85 -7.54 -8.69
N PHE A 62 -3.70 -7.35 -7.38
CA PHE A 62 -2.40 -7.56 -6.75
C PHE A 62 -2.06 -9.04 -6.64
N ASP A 63 -0.78 -9.34 -6.71
CA ASP A 63 -0.28 -10.67 -6.49
C ASP A 63 -0.12 -10.94 -4.99
N LEU A 64 -0.47 -12.13 -4.57
CA LEU A 64 -0.35 -12.54 -3.18
C LEU A 64 0.77 -13.58 -3.01
#